data_283fbab9a2afdd5116c1c210b45bb394
#
_entry.id   283fbab9a2afdd5116c1c210b45bb394
#
_cell.length_a   1.000
_cell.length_b   1.000
_cell.length_c   1.000
_cell.angle_alpha   90.00
_cell.angle_beta   90.00
_cell.angle_gamma   90.00
#
_symmetry.space_group_name_H-M   'P 1'
#
loop_
_entity.id
_entity.type
_entity.pdbx_description
1 polymer ?
#
loop_
_entity_poly.entity_id
_entity_poly.type
_entity_poly.pdbx_seq_one_letter_code
_entity_poly.pdbx_strand_id
1 'polypeptide(L)'
;MRKCIACLLCLFFVVPVFSQTASTISEILEKDAASYLDFSYLIVAEAGMDSTPFEAYTWCERFGTFPLGDTPDSPITAKTVSHFLMKNYELGGGLMWSATQSPRYAWKEMKANGFWRKSFDPDRQLSGRETVQAVSKFFDENPDIVLREPPTAAASHDNRALLLQDKEEE
;
A
#
# COMPACT_ATOMS: atom_id res chain seq x y z
N MET A 1 2.26 30.04 -39.38
CA MET A 1 2.21 28.56 -39.49
C MET A 1 3.26 27.81 -38.68
N ARG A 2 4.53 28.24 -38.58
CA ARG A 2 5.59 27.56 -37.79
C ARG A 2 5.31 27.48 -36.28
N LYS A 3 4.63 28.47 -35.70
CA LYS A 3 4.31 28.49 -34.24
C LYS A 3 3.17 27.54 -33.84
N CYS A 4 2.24 27.22 -34.74
CA CYS A 4 1.15 26.27 -34.49
C CYS A 4 1.61 24.82 -34.52
N ILE A 5 2.65 24.47 -35.29
CA ILE A 5 3.21 23.13 -35.36
C ILE A 5 3.96 22.78 -34.06
N ALA A 6 4.65 23.76 -33.48
CA ALA A 6 5.33 23.55 -32.18
C ALA A 6 4.35 23.30 -31.03
N CYS A 7 3.20 23.98 -30.98
CA CYS A 7 2.13 23.71 -30.01
C CYS A 7 1.49 22.32 -30.21
N LEU A 8 1.31 21.88 -31.44
CA LEU A 8 0.74 20.57 -31.75
C LEU A 8 1.69 19.43 -31.35
N LEU A 9 3.00 19.63 -31.51
CA LEU A 9 4.02 18.66 -31.09
C LEU A 9 4.10 18.53 -29.56
N CYS A 10 3.95 19.62 -28.81
CA CYS A 10 3.91 19.58 -27.34
C CYS A 10 2.69 18.82 -26.79
N LEU A 11 1.54 18.87 -27.49
CA LEU A 11 0.34 18.16 -27.06
C LEU A 11 0.48 16.62 -27.18
N PHE A 12 1.30 16.14 -28.11
CA PHE A 12 1.52 14.70 -28.33
C PHE A 12 2.45 14.05 -27.30
N PHE A 13 3.26 14.83 -26.56
CA PHE A 13 4.20 14.30 -25.56
C PHE A 13 3.60 14.10 -24.15
N VAL A 14 2.41 14.63 -23.88
CA VAL A 14 1.77 14.58 -22.55
C VAL A 14 0.85 13.36 -22.36
N VAL A 15 0.46 12.69 -23.45
CA VAL A 15 -0.55 11.60 -23.44
C VAL A 15 -0.03 10.23 -22.94
N PRO A 16 1.26 9.83 -23.05
CA PRO A 16 1.66 8.46 -22.71
C PRO A 16 1.70 8.14 -21.20
N VAL A 17 1.91 9.13 -20.33
CA VAL A 17 2.08 8.88 -18.90
C VAL A 17 0.76 8.44 -18.23
N PHE A 18 -0.35 9.06 -18.55
CA PHE A 18 -1.68 8.67 -18.02
C PHE A 18 -2.16 7.31 -18.52
N SER A 19 -1.69 6.86 -19.69
CA SER A 19 -2.07 5.58 -20.26
C SER A 19 -1.49 4.38 -19.50
N GLN A 20 -0.27 4.49 -18.97
CA GLN A 20 0.40 3.39 -18.25
C GLN A 20 -0.24 3.15 -16.88
N THR A 21 -0.56 4.19 -16.13
CA THR A 21 -1.23 4.07 -14.83
C THR A 21 -2.61 3.42 -14.97
N ALA A 22 -3.39 3.83 -15.96
CA ALA A 22 -4.73 3.28 -16.20
C ALA A 22 -4.68 1.78 -16.61
N SER A 23 -3.70 1.37 -17.42
CA SER A 23 -3.54 -0.04 -17.81
C SER A 23 -3.14 -0.92 -16.62
N THR A 24 -2.22 -0.47 -15.77
CA THR A 24 -1.80 -1.21 -14.57
C THR A 24 -2.94 -1.38 -13.57
N ILE A 25 -3.73 -0.33 -13.34
CA ILE A 25 -4.92 -0.42 -12.46
C ILE A 25 -5.95 -1.39 -13.05
N SER A 26 -6.16 -1.39 -14.37
CA SER A 26 -7.08 -2.34 -15.02
C SER A 26 -6.61 -3.79 -14.86
N GLU A 27 -5.32 -4.05 -14.99
CA GLU A 27 -4.74 -5.38 -14.76
C GLU A 27 -4.91 -5.82 -13.29
N ILE A 28 -4.71 -4.91 -12.33
CA ILE A 28 -4.94 -5.20 -10.91
C ILE A 28 -6.40 -5.57 -10.66
N LEU A 29 -7.36 -4.83 -11.23
CA LEU A 29 -8.80 -5.07 -11.05
C LEU A 29 -9.26 -6.46 -11.50
N GLU A 30 -8.57 -7.09 -12.45
CA GLU A 30 -8.88 -8.40 -13.00
C GLU A 30 -8.31 -9.56 -12.17
N LYS A 31 -7.39 -9.29 -11.23
CA LYS A 31 -6.74 -10.33 -10.40
C LYS A 31 -7.69 -10.93 -9.36
N ASP A 32 -7.73 -12.25 -9.28
CA ASP A 32 -8.44 -12.99 -8.22
C ASP A 32 -7.79 -12.78 -6.84
N ALA A 33 -6.48 -12.59 -6.81
CA ALA A 33 -5.72 -12.24 -5.60
C ALA A 33 -4.72 -11.12 -5.94
N ALA A 34 -4.81 -10.00 -5.24
CA ALA A 34 -3.84 -8.92 -5.32
C ALA A 34 -2.57 -9.28 -4.55
N SER A 35 -1.43 -8.86 -5.08
CA SER A 35 -0.12 -9.03 -4.47
C SER A 35 0.33 -7.82 -3.66
N TYR A 36 1.47 -7.94 -2.95
CA TYR A 36 2.13 -6.80 -2.32
C TYR A 36 2.57 -5.75 -3.34
N LEU A 37 2.97 -6.17 -4.56
CA LEU A 37 3.27 -5.25 -5.66
C LEU A 37 2.06 -4.38 -6.00
N ASP A 38 0.90 -5.02 -6.18
CA ASP A 38 -0.33 -4.34 -6.57
C ASP A 38 -0.76 -3.32 -5.51
N PHE A 39 -0.77 -3.74 -4.25
CA PHE A 39 -1.13 -2.86 -3.14
C PHE A 39 -0.16 -1.67 -3.03
N SER A 40 1.15 -1.93 -3.09
CA SER A 40 2.16 -0.88 -3.00
C SER A 40 2.04 0.13 -4.14
N TYR A 41 1.79 -0.36 -5.36
CA TYR A 41 1.55 0.50 -6.52
C TYR A 41 0.36 1.43 -6.30
N LEU A 42 -0.76 0.90 -5.80
CA LEU A 42 -1.95 1.72 -5.52
C LEU A 42 -1.67 2.79 -4.45
N ILE A 43 -0.95 2.45 -3.37
CA ILE A 43 -0.58 3.40 -2.31
C ILE A 43 0.27 4.54 -2.86
N VAL A 44 1.27 4.22 -3.67
CA VAL A 44 2.22 5.19 -4.21
C VAL A 44 1.56 6.06 -5.29
N ALA A 45 0.67 5.47 -6.11
CA ALA A 45 -0.12 6.20 -7.09
C ALA A 45 -1.08 7.21 -6.44
N GLU A 46 -1.76 6.83 -5.35
CA GLU A 46 -2.62 7.75 -4.58
C GLU A 46 -1.81 8.87 -3.90
N ALA A 47 -0.55 8.60 -3.52
CA ALA A 47 0.37 9.62 -3.03
C ALA A 47 0.89 10.57 -4.14
N GLY A 48 0.45 10.38 -5.40
CA GLY A 48 0.84 11.21 -6.55
C GLY A 48 2.27 10.97 -7.03
N MET A 49 2.89 9.86 -6.65
CA MET A 49 4.24 9.51 -7.08
C MET A 49 4.19 8.63 -8.33
N ASP A 50 5.00 8.99 -9.33
CA ASP A 50 5.19 8.17 -10.53
C ASP A 50 6.22 7.08 -10.24
N SER A 51 5.82 5.82 -10.39
CA SER A 51 6.68 4.67 -10.10
C SER A 51 6.21 3.41 -10.83
N THR A 52 7.12 2.48 -11.03
CA THR A 52 6.76 1.12 -11.44
C THR A 52 6.24 0.33 -10.22
N PRO A 53 5.48 -0.77 -10.43
CA PRO A 53 5.01 -1.60 -9.31
C PRO A 53 6.13 -2.10 -8.40
N PHE A 54 7.29 -2.45 -8.96
CA PHE A 54 8.43 -2.92 -8.18
C PHE A 54 9.11 -1.81 -7.37
N GLU A 55 9.24 -0.61 -7.92
CA GLU A 55 9.75 0.56 -7.18
C GLU A 55 8.80 0.95 -6.05
N ALA A 56 7.50 0.94 -6.30
CA ALA A 56 6.48 1.17 -5.29
C ALA A 56 6.56 0.13 -4.14
N TYR A 57 6.73 -1.15 -4.49
CA TYR A 57 6.92 -2.21 -3.48
C TYR A 57 8.18 -1.97 -2.66
N THR A 58 9.33 -1.71 -3.31
CA THR A 58 10.59 -1.44 -2.63
C THR A 58 10.49 -0.24 -1.70
N TRP A 59 9.73 0.79 -2.11
CA TRP A 59 9.48 1.96 -1.29
C TRP A 59 8.59 1.63 -0.07
N CYS A 60 7.49 0.89 -0.26
CA CYS A 60 6.59 0.47 0.81
C CYS A 60 7.24 -0.53 1.79
N GLU A 61 8.09 -1.44 1.29
CA GLU A 61 8.80 -2.42 2.12
C GLU A 61 9.69 -1.75 3.19
N ARG A 62 10.24 -0.58 2.90
CA ARG A 62 11.08 0.18 3.83
C ARG A 62 10.36 0.60 5.12
N PHE A 63 9.04 0.63 5.14
CA PHE A 63 8.27 0.85 6.38
C PHE A 63 8.35 -0.33 7.36
N GLY A 64 8.78 -1.51 6.93
CA GLY A 64 8.89 -2.69 7.79
C GLY A 64 7.55 -3.22 8.30
N THR A 65 6.45 -2.94 7.58
CA THR A 65 5.10 -3.37 7.95
C THR A 65 4.65 -4.64 7.25
N PHE A 66 5.35 -5.05 6.20
CA PHE A 66 5.09 -6.30 5.51
C PHE A 66 5.68 -7.48 6.29
N PRO A 67 5.00 -8.64 6.33
CA PRO A 67 5.50 -9.82 7.03
C PRO A 67 6.87 -10.27 6.51
N LEU A 68 7.69 -10.77 7.42
CA LEU A 68 8.99 -11.34 7.05
C LEU A 68 8.79 -12.66 6.28
N GLY A 69 9.47 -12.77 5.14
CA GLY A 69 9.43 -13.97 4.31
C GLY A 69 8.40 -13.94 3.19
N ASP A 70 7.49 -12.96 3.16
CA ASP A 70 6.63 -12.76 2.01
C ASP A 70 7.43 -12.16 0.83
N THR A 71 7.07 -12.57 -0.38
CA THR A 71 7.66 -12.06 -1.63
C THR A 71 6.77 -10.96 -2.22
N PRO A 72 7.30 -10.14 -3.14
CA PRO A 72 6.51 -9.12 -3.83
C PRO A 72 5.22 -9.65 -4.47
N ASP A 73 5.25 -10.89 -4.98
CA ASP A 73 4.12 -11.55 -5.65
C ASP A 73 3.20 -12.31 -4.68
N SER A 74 3.54 -12.39 -3.39
CA SER A 74 2.67 -13.03 -2.40
C SER A 74 1.34 -12.30 -2.28
N PRO A 75 0.22 -13.04 -2.09
CA PRO A 75 -1.11 -12.43 -1.97
C PRO A 75 -1.23 -11.61 -0.70
N ILE A 76 -1.82 -10.41 -0.82
CA ILE A 76 -2.03 -9.53 0.32
C ILE A 76 -3.31 -9.88 1.08
N THR A 77 -3.31 -9.72 2.40
CA THR A 77 -4.45 -10.00 3.28
C THR A 77 -5.05 -8.74 3.88
N ALA A 78 -6.32 -8.83 4.31
CA ALA A 78 -7.01 -7.71 4.96
C ALA A 78 -6.29 -7.19 6.22
N LYS A 79 -5.68 -8.09 7.01
CA LYS A 79 -4.90 -7.69 8.20
C LYS A 79 -3.63 -6.93 7.83
N THR A 80 -2.96 -7.32 6.73
CA THR A 80 -1.74 -6.64 6.27
C THR A 80 -2.04 -5.25 5.75
N VAL A 81 -3.10 -5.11 4.94
CA VAL A 81 -3.59 -3.79 4.47
C VAL A 81 -3.92 -2.91 5.68
N SER A 82 -4.69 -3.43 6.64
CA SER A 82 -5.05 -2.68 7.85
C SER A 82 -3.82 -2.23 8.64
N HIS A 83 -2.84 -3.12 8.81
CA HIS A 83 -1.62 -2.84 9.54
C HIS A 83 -0.79 -1.74 8.85
N PHE A 84 -0.62 -1.87 7.53
CA PHE A 84 0.09 -0.87 6.74
C PHE A 84 -0.57 0.51 6.87
N LEU A 85 -1.88 0.58 6.66
CA LEU A 85 -2.62 1.84 6.71
C LEU A 85 -2.58 2.46 8.11
N MET A 86 -2.89 1.71 9.16
CA MET A 86 -2.91 2.27 10.52
C MET A 86 -1.55 2.71 11.01
N LYS A 87 -0.49 1.97 10.71
CA LYS A 87 0.85 2.26 11.21
C LYS A 87 1.53 3.39 10.45
N ASN A 88 1.46 3.37 9.12
CA ASN A 88 2.21 4.31 8.30
C ASN A 88 1.50 5.66 8.10
N TYR A 89 0.20 5.69 8.34
CA TYR A 89 -0.58 6.93 8.38
C TYR A 89 -0.92 7.38 9.82
N GLU A 90 -0.30 6.74 10.82
CA GLU A 90 -0.43 7.11 12.24
C GLU A 90 -1.89 7.20 12.75
N LEU A 91 -2.74 6.29 12.28
CA LEU A 91 -4.13 6.30 12.70
C LEU A 91 -4.26 5.92 14.18
N GLY A 92 -5.06 6.70 14.88
CA GLY A 92 -5.44 6.40 16.26
C GLY A 92 -6.24 5.10 16.35
N GLY A 93 -6.15 4.42 17.49
CA GLY A 93 -6.90 3.21 17.77
C GLY A 93 -7.09 2.99 19.26
N GLY A 94 -7.79 1.91 19.62
CA GLY A 94 -8.01 1.52 21.00
C GLY A 94 -6.75 1.06 21.73
N LEU A 95 -6.90 0.78 23.02
CA LEU A 95 -5.80 0.43 23.92
C LEU A 95 -4.91 -0.70 23.39
N MET A 96 -5.51 -1.75 22.82
CA MET A 96 -4.75 -2.92 22.32
C MET A 96 -3.93 -2.58 21.07
N TRP A 97 -4.44 -1.73 20.19
CA TRP A 97 -3.65 -1.22 19.07
C TRP A 97 -2.49 -0.36 19.56
N SER A 98 -2.76 0.58 20.46
CA SER A 98 -1.72 1.47 21.01
C SER A 98 -0.61 0.71 21.74
N ALA A 99 -0.94 -0.43 22.38
CA ALA A 99 0.02 -1.23 23.13
C ALA A 99 0.84 -2.18 22.25
N THR A 100 0.25 -2.75 21.19
CA THR A 100 0.88 -3.86 20.45
C THR A 100 1.24 -3.51 19.02
N GLN A 101 0.53 -2.56 18.41
CA GLN A 101 0.60 -2.21 16.98
C GLN A 101 0.60 -3.43 16.03
N SER A 102 -0.08 -4.53 16.43
CA SER A 102 -0.04 -5.77 15.67
C SER A 102 -1.05 -5.77 14.51
N PRO A 103 -0.79 -6.52 13.41
CA PRO A 103 -1.69 -6.60 12.25
C PRO A 103 -3.12 -7.03 12.62
N ARG A 104 -3.26 -7.92 13.59
CA ARG A 104 -4.57 -8.39 14.07
C ARG A 104 -5.37 -7.29 14.73
N TYR A 105 -4.74 -6.44 15.54
CA TYR A 105 -5.43 -5.34 16.21
C TYR A 105 -5.69 -4.19 15.25
N ALA A 106 -4.81 -3.89 14.32
CA ALA A 106 -5.10 -2.97 13.22
C ALA A 106 -6.38 -3.35 12.47
N TRP A 107 -6.48 -4.62 12.07
CA TRP A 107 -7.70 -5.10 11.41
C TRP A 107 -8.95 -4.99 12.28
N LYS A 108 -8.86 -5.31 13.59
CA LYS A 108 -10.00 -5.16 14.51
C LYS A 108 -10.47 -3.71 14.65
N GLU A 109 -9.55 -2.76 14.76
CA GLU A 109 -9.87 -1.34 14.83
C GLU A 109 -10.54 -0.86 13.54
N MET A 110 -9.96 -1.14 12.39
CA MET A 110 -10.55 -0.76 11.10
C MET A 110 -11.92 -1.40 10.88
N LYS A 111 -12.10 -2.65 11.33
CA LYS A 111 -13.41 -3.32 11.28
C LYS A 111 -14.42 -2.69 12.25
N ALA A 112 -14.03 -2.32 13.46
CA ALA A 112 -14.87 -1.64 14.42
C ALA A 112 -15.35 -0.27 13.90
N ASN A 113 -14.49 0.44 13.19
CA ASN A 113 -14.78 1.71 12.54
C ASN A 113 -15.57 1.58 11.21
N GLY A 114 -15.95 0.35 10.82
CA GLY A 114 -16.77 0.12 9.62
C GLY A 114 -15.97 0.14 8.30
N PHE A 115 -14.66 0.17 8.35
CA PHE A 115 -13.84 0.06 7.14
C PHE A 115 -14.01 -1.29 6.45
N TRP A 116 -13.92 -2.38 7.22
CA TRP A 116 -14.20 -3.74 6.75
C TRP A 116 -15.63 -4.17 7.11
N ARG A 117 -16.24 -4.99 6.25
CA ARG A 117 -17.54 -5.62 6.55
C ARG A 117 -17.42 -6.55 7.76
N LYS A 118 -18.51 -6.70 8.55
CA LYS A 118 -18.53 -7.55 9.77
C LYS A 118 -18.12 -9.00 9.53
N SER A 119 -18.44 -9.57 8.37
CA SER A 119 -18.09 -10.94 7.97
C SER A 119 -16.68 -11.12 7.38
N PHE A 120 -15.91 -10.03 7.28
CA PHE A 120 -14.59 -10.08 6.65
C PHE A 120 -13.57 -10.79 7.56
N ASP A 121 -12.84 -11.76 7.02
CA ASP A 121 -11.78 -12.49 7.74
C ASP A 121 -10.44 -11.73 7.63
N PRO A 122 -9.66 -11.62 8.72
CA PRO A 122 -8.36 -10.94 8.69
C PRO A 122 -7.33 -11.59 7.77
N ASP A 123 -7.36 -12.93 7.67
CA ASP A 123 -6.41 -13.71 6.88
C ASP A 123 -6.86 -13.96 5.43
N ARG A 124 -8.04 -13.45 5.09
CA ARG A 124 -8.55 -13.55 3.72
C ARG A 124 -7.66 -12.75 2.77
N GLN A 125 -7.24 -13.40 1.69
CA GLN A 125 -6.61 -12.77 0.55
C GLN A 125 -7.59 -11.83 -0.15
N LEU A 126 -7.13 -10.65 -0.52
CA LEU A 126 -7.94 -9.66 -1.22
C LEU A 126 -7.81 -9.86 -2.72
N SER A 127 -8.93 -9.80 -3.43
CA SER A 127 -8.90 -9.67 -4.89
C SER A 127 -8.39 -8.28 -5.30
N GLY A 128 -7.96 -8.14 -6.55
CA GLY A 128 -7.54 -6.84 -7.07
C GLY A 128 -8.60 -5.77 -6.90
N ARG A 129 -9.85 -6.10 -7.19
CA ARG A 129 -10.99 -5.19 -7.00
C ARG A 129 -11.19 -4.78 -5.54
N GLU A 130 -11.08 -5.72 -4.60
CA GLU A 130 -11.21 -5.41 -3.17
C GLU A 130 -10.06 -4.55 -2.67
N THR A 131 -8.85 -4.76 -3.20
CA THR A 131 -7.67 -3.95 -2.86
C THR A 131 -7.79 -2.53 -3.37
N VAL A 132 -8.19 -2.34 -4.63
CA VAL A 132 -8.46 -0.99 -5.19
C VAL A 132 -9.54 -0.29 -4.38
N GLN A 133 -10.67 -0.97 -4.09
CA GLN A 133 -11.75 -0.39 -3.29
C GLN A 133 -11.30 -0.01 -1.87
N ALA A 134 -10.46 -0.83 -1.24
CA ALA A 134 -9.95 -0.54 0.10
C ALA A 134 -9.02 0.69 0.09
N VAL A 135 -8.11 0.78 -0.88
CA VAL A 135 -7.20 1.93 -1.00
C VAL A 135 -7.98 3.21 -1.31
N SER A 136 -8.84 3.20 -2.33
CA SER A 136 -9.65 4.38 -2.68
C SER A 136 -10.54 4.83 -1.51
N LYS A 137 -11.24 3.89 -0.85
CA LYS A 137 -12.05 4.20 0.33
C LYS A 137 -11.23 4.86 1.44
N PHE A 138 -10.01 4.37 1.67
CA PHE A 138 -9.14 4.92 2.71
C PHE A 138 -8.80 6.39 2.45
N PHE A 139 -8.41 6.72 1.23
CA PHE A 139 -8.07 8.10 0.87
C PHE A 139 -9.30 9.00 0.76
N ASP A 140 -10.44 8.48 0.31
CA ASP A 140 -11.72 9.21 0.30
C ASP A 140 -12.17 9.60 1.71
N GLU A 141 -12.00 8.71 2.69
CA GLU A 141 -12.34 8.96 4.10
C GLU A 141 -11.30 9.84 4.82
N ASN A 142 -10.09 9.98 4.27
CA ASN A 142 -8.98 10.71 4.88
C ASN A 142 -8.28 11.62 3.86
N PRO A 143 -8.96 12.64 3.29
CA PRO A 143 -8.42 13.43 2.17
C PRO A 143 -7.18 14.25 2.51
N ASP A 144 -6.99 14.59 3.77
CA ASP A 144 -5.84 15.39 4.24
C ASP A 144 -4.67 14.53 4.74
N ILE A 145 -4.79 13.20 4.61
CA ILE A 145 -3.78 12.29 5.14
C ILE A 145 -2.56 12.25 4.23
N VAL A 146 -1.39 12.32 4.85
CA VAL A 146 -0.11 12.27 4.13
C VAL A 146 0.66 11.03 4.53
N LEU A 147 1.16 10.30 3.55
CA LEU A 147 2.03 9.17 3.77
C LEU A 147 3.39 9.67 4.29
N ARG A 148 3.84 9.11 5.41
CA ARG A 148 5.18 9.38 5.92
C ARG A 148 6.25 8.97 4.91
N GLU A 149 7.39 9.65 4.95
CA GLU A 149 8.56 9.10 4.28
C GLU A 149 9.06 7.85 5.02
N PRO A 150 9.35 6.76 4.28
CA PRO A 150 9.88 5.56 4.91
C PRO A 150 11.25 5.83 5.53
N PRO A 151 11.62 5.10 6.59
CA PRO A 151 12.95 5.19 7.18
C PRO A 151 14.04 5.01 6.11
N THR A 152 15.17 5.67 6.29
CA THR A 152 16.33 5.47 5.41
C THR A 152 16.74 3.99 5.43
N ALA A 153 17.24 3.48 4.30
CA ALA A 153 17.57 2.05 4.15
C ALA A 153 18.48 1.50 5.26
N ALA A 154 19.36 2.32 5.85
CA ALA A 154 20.22 1.94 6.97
C ALA A 154 19.42 1.61 8.25
N ALA A 155 18.38 2.39 8.58
CA ALA A 155 17.56 2.17 9.77
C ALA A 155 16.62 0.96 9.63
N SER A 156 16.22 0.62 8.41
CA SER A 156 15.35 -0.51 8.11
C SER A 156 16.06 -1.86 8.28
N HIS A 157 17.34 -1.93 7.89
CA HIS A 157 18.15 -3.16 8.04
C HIS A 157 18.48 -3.47 9.50
N ASP A 158 18.75 -2.46 10.32
CA ASP A 158 19.06 -2.62 11.75
C ASP A 158 17.84 -3.20 12.51
N ASN A 159 16.66 -2.67 12.27
CA ASN A 159 15.43 -3.18 12.89
C ASN A 159 15.08 -4.62 12.45
N ARG A 160 15.39 -5.00 11.21
CA ARG A 160 15.16 -6.35 10.71
C ARG A 160 16.15 -7.36 11.31
N ALA A 161 17.41 -6.95 11.49
CA ALA A 161 18.43 -7.80 12.11
C ALA A 161 18.11 -8.09 13.59
N LEU A 162 17.62 -7.11 14.35
CA LEU A 162 17.21 -7.27 15.74
C LEU A 162 16.02 -8.24 15.88
N LEU A 163 15.03 -8.18 15.00
CA LEU A 163 13.88 -9.09 15.01
C LEU A 163 14.21 -10.54 14.64
N LEU A 164 15.31 -10.76 13.91
CA LEU A 164 15.77 -12.10 13.57
C LEU A 164 16.59 -12.72 14.73
N GLN A 165 17.32 -11.93 15.50
CA GLN A 165 18.09 -12.39 16.65
C GLN A 165 17.18 -12.89 17.78
N ASP A 166 16.05 -12.22 18.06
CA ASP A 166 15.08 -12.64 19.08
C ASP A 166 14.40 -13.99 18.76
N LYS A 167 14.42 -14.43 17.51
CA LYS A 167 13.83 -15.71 17.09
C LYS A 167 14.80 -16.90 17.17
N GLU A 168 16.09 -16.66 17.27
CA GLU A 168 17.09 -17.73 17.41
C GLU A 168 17.36 -18.09 18.88
N GLU A 169 16.84 -17.31 19.83
CA GLU A 169 17.00 -17.54 21.28
C GLU A 169 15.78 -18.22 21.94
N GLU A 170 14.70 -18.52 21.20
CA GLU A 170 13.54 -19.30 21.65
C GLU A 170 13.59 -20.75 21.15
#